data_442aede2f9f91ca9ac680afc5b7c7490
#
_entry.id   442aede2f9f91ca9ac680afc5b7c7490
#
_cell.length_a   1.000
_cell.length_b   1.000
_cell.length_c   1.000
_cell.angle_alpha   90.00
_cell.angle_beta   90.00
_cell.angle_gamma   90.00
#
_symmetry.space_group_name_H-M   'P 1'
#
loop_
_entity.id
_entity.type
_entity.pdbx_description
1 polymer ?
#
loop_
_entity_poly.entity_id
_entity_poly.type
_entity_poly.pdbx_seq_one_letter_code
_entity_poly.pdbx_strand_id
1 'polypeptide(L)'
;TIKPQPLLKKIELSGQAGYDGIELWINDVYDFIGRGGEVREVEQALADHGLIVPSMIAIRQWGDMDGWEYQLVKDEAHRRFALAARLGAPYIVATPPLELARQDHLPERYADLLEIGRQEGIRPTFEYISFFKSVYNLADAWRIVQETADPDSSIILDAFHNWNSNSTLADLRAIPLEKISHYHIDDAHPDIPPTEQKDPNRVMLGDGQIDLAAELAVLKEKGYDRTMSLELFNADLWEQDPLDVISNGLTKMKTLWAEA
;
A
#
# COMPACT_ATOMS: atom_id res chain seq x y z
N THR A 1 3.61 7.55 -6.58
CA THR A 1 4.61 7.95 -7.59
C THR A 1 4.32 9.34 -8.16
N ILE A 2 3.13 9.63 -8.63
CA ILE A 2 2.75 10.95 -9.20
C ILE A 2 1.91 11.79 -8.21
N LYS A 3 2.29 11.80 -6.96
CA LYS A 3 1.57 12.40 -5.84
C LYS A 3 1.12 13.86 -6.05
N PRO A 4 1.94 14.77 -6.64
CA PRO A 4 1.55 16.17 -6.84
C PRO A 4 0.40 16.39 -7.83
N GLN A 5 0.10 15.42 -8.68
CA GLN A 5 -0.94 15.59 -9.70
C GLN A 5 -2.35 15.61 -9.07
N PRO A 6 -3.32 16.38 -9.63
CA PRO A 6 -4.72 16.31 -9.22
C PRO A 6 -5.30 14.90 -9.40
N LEU A 7 -6.27 14.52 -8.56
CA LEU A 7 -6.83 13.16 -8.52
C LEU A 7 -7.24 12.62 -9.91
N LEU A 8 -8.11 13.34 -10.61
CA LEU A 8 -8.58 12.90 -11.93
C LEU A 8 -7.44 12.82 -12.97
N LYS A 9 -6.43 13.70 -12.82
CA LYS A 9 -5.23 13.66 -13.70
C LYS A 9 -4.35 12.43 -13.38
N LYS A 10 -4.24 12.01 -12.13
CA LYS A 10 -3.57 10.74 -11.78
C LYS A 10 -4.22 9.55 -12.46
N ILE A 11 -5.56 9.50 -12.46
CA ILE A 11 -6.33 8.43 -13.09
C ILE A 11 -6.11 8.45 -14.62
N GLU A 12 -6.25 9.61 -15.26
CA GLU A 12 -6.01 9.79 -16.69
C GLU A 12 -4.61 9.31 -17.09
N LEU A 13 -3.57 9.79 -16.41
CA LEU A 13 -2.17 9.46 -16.70
C LEU A 13 -1.90 7.95 -16.54
N SER A 14 -2.45 7.33 -15.49
CA SER A 14 -2.28 5.88 -15.27
C SER A 14 -2.91 5.06 -16.40
N GLY A 15 -4.10 5.45 -16.88
CA GLY A 15 -4.71 4.82 -18.05
C GLY A 15 -3.91 5.04 -19.32
N GLN A 16 -3.43 6.27 -19.57
CA GLN A 16 -2.59 6.60 -20.73
C GLN A 16 -1.27 5.80 -20.74
N ALA A 17 -0.66 5.59 -19.59
CA ALA A 17 0.56 4.79 -19.46
C ALA A 17 0.32 3.27 -19.65
N GLY A 18 -0.93 2.80 -19.60
CA GLY A 18 -1.31 1.41 -19.81
C GLY A 18 -1.22 0.55 -18.56
N TYR A 19 -1.43 1.14 -17.37
CA TYR A 19 -1.64 0.39 -16.11
C TYR A 19 -3.03 -0.26 -16.13
N ASP A 20 -3.15 -1.39 -15.43
CA ASP A 20 -4.43 -2.07 -15.22
C ASP A 20 -5.23 -1.46 -14.05
N GLY A 21 -4.56 -0.73 -13.15
CA GLY A 21 -5.18 -0.13 -11.98
C GLY A 21 -4.39 1.04 -11.41
N ILE A 22 -4.99 1.69 -10.44
CA ILE A 22 -4.37 2.77 -9.66
C ILE A 22 -4.73 2.63 -8.20
N GLU A 23 -3.73 2.66 -7.34
CA GLU A 23 -3.91 2.77 -5.91
C GLU A 23 -4.18 4.22 -5.53
N LEU A 24 -5.27 4.46 -4.81
CA LEU A 24 -5.72 5.82 -4.49
C LEU A 24 -5.48 6.15 -3.02
N TRP A 25 -4.97 7.35 -2.77
CA TRP A 25 -5.00 7.91 -1.43
C TRP A 25 -6.42 8.39 -1.11
N ILE A 26 -7.00 7.88 -0.04
CA ILE A 26 -8.36 8.23 0.34
C ILE A 26 -8.50 9.73 0.67
N ASN A 27 -7.44 10.35 1.18
CA ASN A 27 -7.41 11.78 1.43
C ASN A 27 -7.47 12.60 0.13
N ASP A 28 -6.92 12.12 -0.99
CA ASP A 28 -7.05 12.79 -2.29
C ASP A 28 -8.51 12.81 -2.75
N VAL A 29 -9.25 11.73 -2.46
CA VAL A 29 -10.69 11.67 -2.77
C VAL A 29 -11.49 12.62 -1.86
N TYR A 30 -11.16 12.67 -0.57
CA TYR A 30 -11.77 13.63 0.36
C TYR A 30 -11.47 15.08 -0.02
N ASP A 31 -10.24 15.39 -0.41
CA ASP A 31 -9.85 16.73 -0.87
C ASP A 31 -10.60 17.12 -2.16
N PHE A 32 -10.76 16.17 -3.07
CA PHE A 32 -11.52 16.38 -4.29
C PHE A 32 -13.00 16.71 -3.99
N ILE A 33 -13.64 15.93 -3.12
CA ILE A 33 -15.01 16.17 -2.67
C ILE A 33 -15.12 17.50 -1.92
N GLY A 34 -14.18 17.78 -1.02
CA GLY A 34 -14.13 19.04 -0.24
C GLY A 34 -13.99 20.28 -1.11
N ARG A 35 -13.48 20.16 -2.33
CA ARG A 35 -13.41 21.24 -3.34
C ARG A 35 -14.62 21.29 -4.28
N GLY A 36 -15.66 20.50 -4.01
CA GLY A 36 -16.90 20.49 -4.76
C GLY A 36 -17.00 19.44 -5.86
N GLY A 37 -16.03 18.53 -5.94
CA GLY A 37 -16.10 17.35 -6.81
C GLY A 37 -17.05 16.29 -6.25
N GLU A 38 -17.48 15.38 -7.10
CA GLU A 38 -18.38 14.29 -6.72
C GLU A 38 -17.70 12.92 -6.91
N VAL A 39 -17.98 11.97 -6.02
CA VAL A 39 -17.40 10.60 -6.10
C VAL A 39 -17.69 9.94 -7.46
N ARG A 40 -18.86 10.20 -8.05
CA ARG A 40 -19.23 9.67 -9.37
C ARG A 40 -18.29 10.12 -10.49
N GLU A 41 -17.61 11.27 -10.35
CA GLU A 41 -16.63 11.73 -11.35
C GLU A 41 -15.36 10.89 -11.26
N VAL A 42 -14.99 10.45 -10.04
CA VAL A 42 -13.88 9.51 -9.84
C VAL A 42 -14.26 8.13 -10.40
N GLU A 43 -15.46 7.63 -10.10
CA GLU A 43 -16.00 6.37 -10.65
C GLU A 43 -16.00 6.39 -12.19
N GLN A 44 -16.46 7.50 -12.78
CA GLN A 44 -16.47 7.66 -14.24
C GLN A 44 -15.07 7.71 -14.84
N ALA A 45 -14.15 8.47 -14.23
CA ALA A 45 -12.77 8.55 -14.70
C ALA A 45 -12.06 7.18 -14.67
N LEU A 46 -12.26 6.39 -13.60
CA LEU A 46 -11.74 5.03 -13.51
C LEU A 46 -12.31 4.15 -14.64
N ALA A 47 -13.63 4.21 -14.87
CA ALA A 47 -14.30 3.44 -15.92
C ALA A 47 -13.86 3.85 -17.32
N ASP A 48 -13.73 5.16 -17.59
CA ASP A 48 -13.32 5.69 -18.90
C ASP A 48 -11.90 5.23 -19.29
N HIS A 49 -11.05 5.02 -18.29
CA HIS A 49 -9.67 4.54 -18.47
C HIS A 49 -9.49 3.03 -18.24
N GLY A 50 -10.56 2.32 -17.89
CA GLY A 50 -10.53 0.87 -17.65
C GLY A 50 -9.68 0.46 -16.44
N LEU A 51 -9.53 1.33 -15.45
CA LEU A 51 -8.68 1.11 -14.28
C LEU A 51 -9.46 0.50 -13.12
N ILE A 52 -8.89 -0.53 -12.50
CA ILE A 52 -9.32 -1.01 -11.19
C ILE A 52 -8.65 -0.21 -10.07
N VAL A 53 -9.22 -0.25 -8.86
CA VAL A 53 -8.58 0.23 -7.63
C VAL A 53 -8.19 -0.97 -6.78
N PRO A 54 -6.95 -1.46 -6.84
CA PRO A 54 -6.55 -2.68 -6.14
C PRO A 54 -6.52 -2.52 -4.62
N SER A 55 -6.22 -1.32 -4.15
CA SER A 55 -6.14 -0.95 -2.74
C SER A 55 -6.31 0.56 -2.58
N MET A 56 -6.68 1.01 -1.38
CA MET A 56 -6.68 2.43 -1.01
C MET A 56 -5.82 2.68 0.22
N ILE A 57 -5.10 3.81 0.24
CA ILE A 57 -4.23 4.26 1.33
C ILE A 57 -4.95 5.40 2.07
N ALA A 58 -5.27 5.38 3.34
CA ALA A 58 -5.17 4.33 4.33
C ALA A 58 -6.10 4.64 5.52
N ILE A 59 -6.23 3.70 6.45
CA ILE A 59 -6.73 3.97 7.81
C ILE A 59 -5.54 4.05 8.76
N ARG A 60 -5.53 5.05 9.64
CA ARG A 60 -4.46 5.32 10.61
C ARG A 60 -5.03 5.48 12.01
N GLN A 61 -4.16 5.57 13.03
CA GLN A 61 -4.51 5.82 14.44
C GLN A 61 -5.34 4.72 15.11
N TRP A 62 -5.58 3.61 14.43
CA TRP A 62 -6.40 2.51 14.94
C TRP A 62 -5.71 1.71 16.07
N GLY A 63 -4.39 1.74 16.13
CA GLY A 63 -3.59 0.99 17.12
C GLY A 63 -3.07 1.82 18.30
N ASP A 64 -3.20 3.15 18.29
CA ASP A 64 -2.62 4.05 19.28
C ASP A 64 -3.63 4.93 20.01
N MET A 65 -4.91 4.89 19.62
CA MET A 65 -5.98 5.62 20.30
C MET A 65 -6.73 4.71 21.29
N ASP A 66 -7.22 5.30 22.37
CA ASP A 66 -8.01 4.62 23.40
C ASP A 66 -9.31 5.38 23.72
N GLY A 67 -10.21 4.73 24.45
CA GLY A 67 -11.42 5.34 24.97
C GLY A 67 -12.30 5.94 23.87
N TRP A 68 -12.75 7.19 24.06
CA TRP A 68 -13.63 7.87 23.11
C TRP A 68 -12.92 8.23 21.78
N GLU A 69 -11.61 8.50 21.82
CA GLU A 69 -10.82 8.77 20.61
C GLU A 69 -10.79 7.55 19.70
N TYR A 70 -10.68 6.36 20.28
CA TYR A 70 -10.78 5.12 19.49
C TYR A 70 -12.17 4.92 18.86
N GLN A 71 -13.26 5.35 19.52
CA GLN A 71 -14.57 5.33 18.88
C GLN A 71 -14.62 6.24 17.64
N LEU A 72 -14.00 7.43 17.70
CA LEU A 72 -13.89 8.30 16.53
C LEU A 72 -13.10 7.66 15.40
N VAL A 73 -12.04 6.90 15.72
CA VAL A 73 -11.29 6.16 14.70
C VAL A 73 -12.14 5.07 14.06
N LYS A 74 -12.97 4.36 14.82
CA LYS A 74 -13.92 3.38 14.26
C LYS A 74 -14.99 4.04 13.38
N ASP A 75 -15.52 5.18 13.77
CA ASP A 75 -16.45 5.96 12.94
C ASP A 75 -15.78 6.43 11.64
N GLU A 76 -14.51 6.83 11.71
CA GLU A 76 -13.74 7.19 10.51
C GLU A 76 -13.44 5.96 9.64
N ALA A 77 -13.19 4.79 10.25
CA ALA A 77 -13.01 3.56 9.51
C ALA A 77 -14.25 3.20 8.69
N HIS A 78 -15.46 3.28 9.27
CA HIS A 78 -16.71 3.08 8.53
C HIS A 78 -16.80 4.00 7.31
N ARG A 79 -16.55 5.30 7.47
CA ARG A 79 -16.61 6.25 6.35
C ARG A 79 -15.59 5.98 5.26
N ARG A 80 -14.33 5.69 5.64
CA ARG A 80 -13.25 5.39 4.69
C ARG A 80 -13.51 4.09 3.96
N PHE A 81 -13.95 3.08 4.68
CA PHE A 81 -14.20 1.74 4.13
C PHE A 81 -15.38 1.75 3.17
N ALA A 82 -16.49 2.40 3.53
CA ALA A 82 -17.62 2.61 2.63
C ALA A 82 -17.21 3.33 1.32
N LEU A 83 -16.38 4.39 1.44
CA LEU A 83 -15.89 5.11 0.26
C LEU A 83 -14.97 4.24 -0.61
N ALA A 84 -14.06 3.48 0.01
CA ALA A 84 -13.14 2.60 -0.71
C ALA A 84 -13.90 1.45 -1.40
N ALA A 85 -14.85 0.82 -0.71
CA ALA A 85 -15.72 -0.19 -1.29
C ALA A 85 -16.56 0.35 -2.45
N ARG A 86 -17.07 1.57 -2.33
CA ARG A 86 -17.80 2.25 -3.41
C ARG A 86 -16.95 2.45 -4.66
N LEU A 87 -15.65 2.75 -4.50
CA LEU A 87 -14.71 2.86 -5.61
C LEU A 87 -14.20 1.50 -6.13
N GLY A 88 -14.73 0.39 -5.61
CA GLY A 88 -14.43 -0.96 -6.05
C GLY A 88 -13.13 -1.52 -5.49
N ALA A 89 -12.53 -0.90 -4.49
CA ALA A 89 -11.32 -1.42 -3.86
C ALA A 89 -11.62 -2.66 -3.01
N PRO A 90 -10.93 -3.80 -3.22
CA PRO A 90 -11.06 -4.95 -2.35
C PRO A 90 -10.31 -4.79 -1.02
N TYR A 91 -9.32 -3.89 -0.98
CA TYR A 91 -8.47 -3.67 0.19
C TYR A 91 -8.33 -2.19 0.55
N ILE A 92 -8.11 -1.93 1.84
CA ILE A 92 -7.64 -0.64 2.36
C ILE A 92 -6.47 -0.89 3.31
N VAL A 93 -5.41 -0.11 3.18
CA VAL A 93 -4.20 -0.24 3.98
C VAL A 93 -4.47 0.19 5.43
N ALA A 94 -4.17 -0.69 6.38
CA ALA A 94 -4.16 -0.41 7.81
C ALA A 94 -2.73 -0.10 8.25
N THR A 95 -2.36 1.18 8.19
CA THR A 95 -1.02 1.64 8.56
C THR A 95 -0.81 1.53 10.07
N PRO A 96 0.28 0.92 10.55
CA PRO A 96 0.53 0.76 11.98
C PRO A 96 0.81 2.10 12.67
N PRO A 97 0.76 2.17 14.01
CA PRO A 97 1.15 3.36 14.75
C PRO A 97 2.59 3.78 14.48
N LEU A 98 2.84 5.09 14.35
CA LEU A 98 4.18 5.62 14.12
C LEU A 98 5.13 5.38 15.32
N GLU A 99 4.63 5.62 16.52
CA GLU A 99 5.39 5.49 17.76
C GLU A 99 5.18 4.10 18.40
N LEU A 100 5.90 3.81 19.47
CA LEU A 100 5.71 2.58 20.24
C LEU A 100 4.29 2.55 20.81
N ALA A 101 3.41 1.85 20.12
CA ALA A 101 2.11 1.49 20.64
C ALA A 101 2.24 0.20 21.49
N ARG A 102 1.22 -0.10 22.25
CA ARG A 102 1.07 -1.38 22.92
C ARG A 102 0.83 -2.46 21.85
N GLN A 103 1.91 -3.07 21.38
CA GLN A 103 1.83 -4.11 20.34
C GLN A 103 0.93 -5.28 20.69
N ASP A 104 0.75 -5.57 21.99
CA ASP A 104 -0.16 -6.58 22.49
C ASP A 104 -1.65 -6.31 22.19
N HIS A 105 -2.01 -5.05 21.90
CA HIS A 105 -3.36 -4.66 21.48
C HIS A 105 -3.59 -4.69 19.96
N LEU A 106 -2.54 -4.71 19.17
CA LEU A 106 -2.69 -4.59 17.72
C LEU A 106 -3.51 -5.72 17.09
N PRO A 107 -3.38 -7.00 17.52
CA PRO A 107 -4.24 -8.06 17.00
C PRO A 107 -5.74 -7.81 17.26
N GLU A 108 -6.12 -7.38 18.47
CA GLU A 108 -7.51 -7.06 18.81
C GLU A 108 -8.02 -5.87 18.00
N ARG A 109 -7.21 -4.80 17.90
CA ARG A 109 -7.55 -3.59 17.15
C ARG A 109 -7.68 -3.86 15.65
N TYR A 110 -6.83 -4.73 15.11
CA TYR A 110 -6.93 -5.15 13.72
C TYR A 110 -8.17 -6.02 13.48
N ALA A 111 -8.55 -6.89 14.42
CA ALA A 111 -9.81 -7.63 14.36
C ALA A 111 -11.03 -6.70 14.33
N ASP A 112 -11.04 -5.61 15.12
CA ASP A 112 -12.10 -4.60 15.06
C ASP A 112 -12.20 -3.95 13.66
N LEU A 113 -11.05 -3.63 13.03
CA LEU A 113 -11.06 -3.11 11.66
C LEU A 113 -11.59 -4.13 10.64
N LEU A 114 -11.24 -5.41 10.79
CA LEU A 114 -11.74 -6.48 9.92
C LEU A 114 -13.26 -6.64 10.07
N GLU A 115 -13.79 -6.51 11.28
CA GLU A 115 -15.24 -6.53 11.50
C GLU A 115 -15.95 -5.35 10.82
N ILE A 116 -15.41 -4.14 10.95
CA ILE A 116 -15.91 -2.96 10.22
C ILE A 116 -15.78 -3.20 8.70
N GLY A 117 -14.67 -3.76 8.27
CA GLY A 117 -14.44 -4.07 6.86
C GLY A 117 -15.50 -5.03 6.28
N ARG A 118 -15.90 -6.06 7.02
CA ARG A 118 -16.99 -6.96 6.61
C ARG A 118 -18.33 -6.24 6.47
N GLN A 119 -18.61 -5.30 7.36
CA GLN A 119 -19.84 -4.50 7.30
C GLN A 119 -19.88 -3.57 6.08
N GLU A 120 -18.74 -3.04 5.67
CA GLU A 120 -18.63 -2.12 4.53
C GLU A 120 -18.24 -2.82 3.20
N GLY A 121 -17.94 -4.11 3.23
CA GLY A 121 -17.61 -4.90 2.03
C GLY A 121 -16.17 -4.74 1.53
N ILE A 122 -15.22 -4.46 2.41
CA ILE A 122 -13.79 -4.27 2.10
C ILE A 122 -12.93 -5.01 3.13
N ARG A 123 -11.67 -5.31 2.77
CA ARG A 123 -10.71 -5.92 3.69
C ARG A 123 -9.61 -4.92 4.06
N PRO A 124 -9.48 -4.52 5.33
CA PRO A 124 -8.26 -3.89 5.81
C PRO A 124 -7.08 -4.84 5.65
N THR A 125 -5.97 -4.35 5.10
CA THR A 125 -4.73 -5.12 4.97
C THR A 125 -3.63 -4.50 5.82
N PHE A 126 -2.94 -5.32 6.61
CA PHE A 126 -1.94 -4.84 7.57
C PHE A 126 -0.66 -4.41 6.85
N GLU A 127 -0.15 -3.24 7.19
CA GLU A 127 1.11 -2.69 6.68
C GLU A 127 2.18 -2.71 7.77
N TYR A 128 3.46 -2.68 7.40
CA TYR A 128 4.61 -2.41 8.25
C TYR A 128 5.48 -1.36 7.58
N ILE A 129 6.10 -0.48 8.37
CA ILE A 129 6.88 0.64 7.85
C ILE A 129 8.23 0.67 8.55
N SER A 130 9.29 0.41 7.82
CA SER A 130 10.64 0.13 8.33
C SER A 130 11.25 1.22 9.23
N PHE A 131 10.80 2.46 9.13
CA PHE A 131 11.25 3.57 9.96
C PHE A 131 10.24 3.97 11.05
N PHE A 132 9.17 3.17 11.26
CA PHE A 132 8.27 3.31 12.40
C PHE A 132 8.83 2.57 13.62
N LYS A 133 8.36 2.94 14.82
CA LYS A 133 8.83 2.31 16.06
C LYS A 133 7.94 1.15 16.51
N SER A 134 6.70 1.07 16.02
CA SER A 134 5.75 0.02 16.43
C SER A 134 5.98 -1.28 15.66
N VAL A 135 5.65 -1.31 14.39
CA VAL A 135 5.77 -2.49 13.52
C VAL A 135 6.58 -2.10 12.30
N TYR A 136 7.85 -2.47 12.29
CA TYR A 136 8.80 -1.98 11.30
C TYR A 136 9.34 -3.07 10.35
N ASN A 137 9.05 -4.34 10.61
CA ASN A 137 9.53 -5.46 9.80
C ASN A 137 8.43 -6.47 9.49
N LEU A 138 8.69 -7.29 8.47
CA LEU A 138 7.74 -8.27 7.96
C LEU A 138 7.40 -9.35 8.98
N ALA A 139 8.37 -9.82 9.77
CA ALA A 139 8.16 -10.90 10.73
C ALA A 139 7.22 -10.46 11.87
N ASP A 140 7.39 -9.25 12.41
CA ASP A 140 6.49 -8.69 13.43
C ASP A 140 5.08 -8.44 12.89
N ALA A 141 4.98 -7.90 11.67
CA ALA A 141 3.69 -7.69 11.00
C ALA A 141 2.97 -9.03 10.78
N TRP A 142 3.68 -10.03 10.31
CA TRP A 142 3.11 -11.36 10.09
C TRP A 142 2.67 -12.02 11.39
N ARG A 143 3.44 -11.89 12.48
CA ARG A 143 3.04 -12.36 13.81
C ARG A 143 1.71 -11.73 14.26
N ILE A 144 1.54 -10.42 14.12
CA ILE A 144 0.30 -9.71 14.48
C ILE A 144 -0.87 -10.22 13.63
N VAL A 145 -0.69 -10.37 12.33
CA VAL A 145 -1.72 -10.91 11.42
C VAL A 145 -2.14 -12.33 11.84
N GLN A 146 -1.18 -13.17 12.27
CA GLN A 146 -1.47 -14.52 12.77
C GLN A 146 -2.20 -14.48 14.13
N GLU A 147 -1.74 -13.65 15.07
CA GLU A 147 -2.34 -13.50 16.40
C GLU A 147 -3.77 -12.92 16.35
N THR A 148 -4.10 -12.15 15.32
CA THR A 148 -5.47 -11.68 15.06
C THR A 148 -6.44 -12.85 14.84
N ALA A 149 -5.96 -13.99 14.34
CA ALA A 149 -6.70 -15.23 14.17
C ALA A 149 -8.01 -15.08 13.37
N ASP A 150 -8.06 -14.10 12.45
CA ASP A 150 -9.21 -13.82 11.59
C ASP A 150 -8.93 -14.35 10.16
N PRO A 151 -9.87 -15.06 9.53
CA PRO A 151 -9.68 -15.58 8.18
C PRO A 151 -9.45 -14.48 7.13
N ASP A 152 -10.02 -13.30 7.31
CA ASP A 152 -9.90 -12.17 6.39
C ASP A 152 -8.62 -11.34 6.62
N SER A 153 -7.86 -11.64 7.68
CA SER A 153 -6.59 -10.95 7.94
C SER A 153 -5.62 -11.15 6.79
N SER A 154 -4.94 -10.09 6.39
CA SER A 154 -3.97 -10.08 5.29
C SER A 154 -2.85 -9.06 5.53
N ILE A 155 -1.79 -9.17 4.77
CA ILE A 155 -0.64 -8.27 4.81
C ILE A 155 -0.39 -7.71 3.41
N ILE A 156 -0.05 -6.44 3.36
CA ILE A 156 0.53 -5.82 2.17
C ILE A 156 2.05 -5.93 2.27
N LEU A 157 2.69 -6.27 1.17
CA LEU A 157 4.16 -6.35 1.09
C LEU A 157 4.72 -5.08 0.47
N ASP A 158 5.94 -4.72 0.83
CA ASP A 158 6.63 -3.55 0.29
C ASP A 158 8.13 -3.84 0.21
N ALA A 159 8.71 -3.72 -0.98
CA ALA A 159 10.11 -4.05 -1.24
C ALA A 159 11.08 -3.17 -0.44
N PHE A 160 10.82 -1.86 -0.39
CA PHE A 160 11.66 -0.93 0.37
C PHE A 160 11.60 -1.22 1.87
N HIS A 161 10.42 -1.48 2.41
CA HIS A 161 10.27 -1.80 3.83
C HIS A 161 10.87 -3.16 4.18
N ASN A 162 10.78 -4.16 3.30
CA ASN A 162 11.49 -5.43 3.45
C ASN A 162 12.99 -5.22 3.57
N TRP A 163 13.57 -4.56 2.57
CA TRP A 163 15.00 -4.32 2.50
C TRP A 163 15.50 -3.45 3.65
N ASN A 164 14.83 -2.34 3.93
CA ASN A 164 15.24 -1.35 4.94
C ASN A 164 15.13 -1.88 6.38
N SER A 165 14.26 -2.86 6.63
CA SER A 165 14.11 -3.52 7.94
C SER A 165 14.97 -4.77 8.10
N ASN A 166 15.76 -5.15 7.11
CA ASN A 166 16.46 -6.42 7.01
C ASN A 166 15.52 -7.65 7.09
N SER A 167 14.29 -7.54 6.63
CA SER A 167 13.41 -8.69 6.45
C SER A 167 14.00 -9.62 5.39
N THR A 168 13.87 -10.92 5.61
CA THR A 168 14.54 -11.92 4.78
C THR A 168 13.60 -12.57 3.76
N LEU A 169 14.15 -13.18 2.72
CA LEU A 169 13.35 -14.01 1.81
C LEU A 169 12.69 -15.21 2.53
N ALA A 170 13.23 -15.65 3.66
CA ALA A 170 12.60 -16.67 4.48
C ALA A 170 11.32 -16.15 5.17
N ASP A 171 11.33 -14.90 5.64
CA ASP A 171 10.15 -14.26 6.19
C ASP A 171 9.07 -14.11 5.12
N LEU A 172 9.45 -13.70 3.90
CA LEU A 172 8.53 -13.61 2.76
C LEU A 172 7.95 -14.99 2.39
N ARG A 173 8.78 -16.06 2.38
CA ARG A 173 8.32 -17.42 2.12
C ARG A 173 7.37 -17.95 3.17
N ALA A 174 7.49 -17.50 4.42
CA ALA A 174 6.64 -17.94 5.52
C ALA A 174 5.17 -17.47 5.40
N ILE A 175 4.89 -16.42 4.62
CA ILE A 175 3.54 -15.88 4.46
C ILE A 175 2.78 -16.67 3.39
N PRO A 176 1.62 -17.28 3.70
CA PRO A 176 0.79 -17.94 2.69
C PRO A 176 0.29 -16.95 1.63
N LEU A 177 0.19 -17.39 0.37
CA LEU A 177 -0.23 -16.54 -0.74
C LEU A 177 -1.59 -15.88 -0.49
N GLU A 178 -2.54 -16.59 0.07
CA GLU A 178 -3.89 -16.10 0.38
C GLU A 178 -3.91 -14.97 1.41
N LYS A 179 -2.81 -14.80 2.16
CA LYS A 179 -2.64 -13.72 3.14
C LYS A 179 -1.92 -12.49 2.58
N ILE A 180 -1.37 -12.57 1.38
CA ILE A 180 -0.76 -11.42 0.70
C ILE A 180 -1.87 -10.71 -0.08
N SER A 181 -2.15 -9.46 0.25
CA SER A 181 -3.17 -8.66 -0.44
C SER A 181 -2.64 -8.00 -1.72
N HIS A 182 -1.47 -7.40 -1.62
CA HIS A 182 -0.88 -6.53 -2.63
C HIS A 182 0.62 -6.44 -2.43
N TYR A 183 1.38 -5.97 -3.44
CA TYR A 183 2.83 -5.76 -3.35
C TYR A 183 3.20 -4.36 -3.86
N HIS A 184 3.76 -3.53 -2.99
CA HIS A 184 4.42 -2.29 -3.37
C HIS A 184 5.81 -2.60 -3.88
N ILE A 185 6.11 -2.17 -5.10
CA ILE A 185 7.42 -2.34 -5.72
C ILE A 185 8.09 -0.98 -5.90
N ASP A 186 9.30 -0.89 -5.44
CA ASP A 186 10.14 0.29 -5.42
C ASP A 186 11.60 -0.13 -5.26
N ASP A 187 12.51 0.83 -5.28
CA ASP A 187 13.92 0.56 -5.06
C ASP A 187 14.52 1.60 -4.11
N ALA A 188 15.65 1.29 -3.49
CA ALA A 188 16.28 2.11 -2.46
C ALA A 188 17.50 2.84 -3.01
N HIS A 189 17.71 4.09 -2.58
CA HIS A 189 18.82 4.92 -3.04
C HIS A 189 20.17 4.21 -2.86
N PRO A 190 21.03 4.13 -3.90
CA PRO A 190 22.25 3.29 -3.86
C PRO A 190 23.32 3.81 -2.89
N ASP A 191 23.35 5.10 -2.60
CA ASP A 191 24.42 5.75 -1.84
C ASP A 191 24.03 6.09 -0.39
N ILE A 192 22.80 5.79 0.04
CA ILE A 192 22.32 6.08 1.40
C ILE A 192 22.21 4.77 2.19
N PRO A 193 22.76 4.69 3.41
CA PRO A 193 22.63 3.50 4.25
C PRO A 193 21.16 3.18 4.58
N PRO A 194 20.76 1.90 4.71
CA PRO A 194 19.38 1.51 4.99
C PRO A 194 18.76 2.24 6.19
N THR A 195 19.49 2.32 7.30
CA THR A 195 19.02 2.95 8.53
C THR A 195 18.73 4.45 8.44
N GLU A 196 19.20 5.11 7.38
CA GLU A 196 19.01 6.54 7.13
C GLU A 196 17.93 6.79 6.06
N GLN A 197 17.49 5.76 5.35
CA GLN A 197 16.51 5.90 4.28
C GLN A 197 15.07 5.93 4.80
N LYS A 198 14.26 6.71 4.10
CA LYS A 198 12.80 6.84 4.28
C LYS A 198 12.15 6.95 2.90
N ASP A 199 10.81 6.98 2.86
CA ASP A 199 10.04 7.08 1.61
C ASP A 199 10.61 8.04 0.55
N PRO A 200 11.07 9.28 0.87
CA PRO A 200 11.63 10.17 -0.14
C PRO A 200 12.91 9.66 -0.82
N ASN A 201 13.56 8.64 -0.26
CA ASN A 201 14.78 8.05 -0.81
C ASN A 201 14.51 6.87 -1.76
N ARG A 202 13.23 6.53 -1.99
CA ARG A 202 12.87 5.53 -3.00
C ARG A 202 13.27 6.03 -4.38
N VAL A 203 13.83 5.15 -5.20
CA VAL A 203 14.25 5.46 -6.57
C VAL A 203 13.53 4.57 -7.58
N MET A 204 13.70 4.86 -8.86
CA MET A 204 13.12 4.05 -9.92
C MET A 204 13.72 2.63 -9.90
N LEU A 205 12.89 1.64 -10.19
CA LEU A 205 13.26 0.22 -10.19
C LEU A 205 14.53 -0.06 -10.99
N GLY A 206 15.47 -0.77 -10.40
CA GLY A 206 16.76 -1.09 -10.98
C GLY A 206 17.80 0.02 -10.97
N ASP A 207 17.47 1.18 -10.42
CA ASP A 207 18.42 2.29 -10.21
C ASP A 207 18.95 2.29 -8.77
N GLY A 208 18.49 1.35 -7.93
CA GLY A 208 18.83 1.24 -6.52
C GLY A 208 19.61 -0.02 -6.16
N GLN A 209 19.45 -0.47 -4.92
CA GLN A 209 20.24 -1.56 -4.35
C GLN A 209 19.39 -2.73 -3.80
N ILE A 210 18.08 -2.73 -4.00
CA ILE A 210 17.22 -3.84 -3.58
C ILE A 210 17.37 -4.99 -4.59
N ASP A 211 17.56 -6.21 -4.09
CA ASP A 211 17.49 -7.41 -4.93
C ASP A 211 16.04 -7.78 -5.25
N LEU A 212 15.43 -6.94 -6.10
CA LEU A 212 14.05 -7.12 -6.55
C LEU A 212 13.83 -8.45 -7.25
N ALA A 213 14.83 -8.93 -8.00
CA ALA A 213 14.73 -10.21 -8.70
C ALA A 213 14.54 -11.38 -7.71
N ALA A 214 15.25 -11.35 -6.57
CA ALA A 214 15.10 -12.38 -5.55
C ALA A 214 13.73 -12.37 -4.87
N GLU A 215 13.17 -11.19 -4.56
CA GLU A 215 11.81 -11.10 -3.99
C GLU A 215 10.75 -11.55 -5.00
N LEU A 216 10.84 -11.08 -6.24
CA LEU A 216 9.91 -11.46 -7.31
C LEU A 216 9.96 -12.96 -7.61
N ALA A 217 11.15 -13.58 -7.56
CA ALA A 217 11.30 -15.04 -7.69
C ALA A 217 10.51 -15.77 -6.59
N VAL A 218 10.58 -15.30 -5.33
CA VAL A 218 9.79 -15.90 -4.24
C VAL A 218 8.29 -15.72 -4.48
N LEU A 219 7.85 -14.56 -4.96
CA LEU A 219 6.44 -14.35 -5.31
C LEU A 219 5.99 -15.28 -6.45
N LYS A 220 6.82 -15.49 -7.47
CA LYS A 220 6.57 -16.47 -8.55
C LYS A 220 6.51 -17.92 -8.03
N GLU A 221 7.44 -18.32 -7.16
CA GLU A 221 7.43 -19.64 -6.50
C GLU A 221 6.09 -19.89 -5.76
N LYS A 222 5.52 -18.84 -5.19
CA LYS A 222 4.21 -18.90 -4.51
C LYS A 222 3.01 -18.91 -5.47
N GLY A 223 3.22 -18.64 -6.76
CA GLY A 223 2.13 -18.46 -7.72
C GLY A 223 1.39 -17.13 -7.57
N TYR A 224 2.12 -16.05 -7.24
CA TYR A 224 1.53 -14.73 -7.07
C TYR A 224 0.86 -14.24 -8.35
N ASP A 225 -0.44 -14.01 -8.28
CA ASP A 225 -1.32 -13.60 -9.38
C ASP A 225 -2.07 -12.28 -9.08
N ARG A 226 -1.60 -11.54 -8.08
CA ARG A 226 -2.23 -10.31 -7.61
C ARG A 226 -1.53 -9.09 -8.18
N THR A 227 -2.01 -7.92 -7.78
CA THR A 227 -1.51 -6.63 -8.27
C THR A 227 -0.20 -6.21 -7.62
N MET A 228 0.61 -5.48 -8.40
CA MET A 228 1.80 -4.76 -7.91
C MET A 228 1.64 -3.27 -8.20
N SER A 229 2.05 -2.43 -7.26
CA SER A 229 1.95 -0.98 -7.35
C SER A 229 3.33 -0.33 -7.27
N LEU A 230 3.65 0.51 -8.24
CA LEU A 230 4.87 1.34 -8.22
C LEU A 230 4.69 2.48 -7.22
N GLU A 231 5.39 2.42 -6.07
CA GLU A 231 5.22 3.38 -4.99
C GLU A 231 6.48 4.20 -4.70
N LEU A 232 6.62 5.35 -5.38
CA LEU A 232 7.79 6.23 -5.26
C LEU A 232 7.39 7.60 -4.69
N PHE A 233 8.04 8.00 -3.58
CA PHE A 233 7.85 9.29 -2.91
C PHE A 233 9.04 10.24 -3.17
N ASN A 234 9.58 10.21 -4.37
CA ASN A 234 10.79 10.93 -4.75
C ASN A 234 10.45 12.27 -5.40
N ALA A 235 10.91 13.36 -4.79
CA ALA A 235 10.65 14.72 -5.26
C ALA A 235 11.31 15.00 -6.61
N ASP A 236 12.47 14.42 -6.90
CA ASP A 236 13.16 14.61 -8.19
C ASP A 236 12.38 13.96 -9.35
N LEU A 237 11.63 12.88 -9.06
CA LEU A 237 10.72 12.29 -10.04
C LEU A 237 9.45 13.13 -10.23
N TRP A 238 9.03 13.89 -9.22
CA TRP A 238 7.85 14.75 -9.32
C TRP A 238 8.10 16.01 -10.17
N GLU A 239 9.35 16.40 -10.37
CA GLU A 239 9.75 17.51 -11.27
C GLU A 239 9.82 17.10 -12.76
N GLN A 240 9.76 15.79 -13.04
CA GLN A 240 9.78 15.24 -14.40
C GLN A 240 8.36 15.14 -14.97
N ASP A 241 8.25 14.87 -16.27
CA ASP A 241 6.94 14.58 -16.89
C ASP A 241 6.32 13.34 -16.22
N PRO A 242 5.14 13.47 -15.60
CA PRO A 242 4.55 12.37 -14.84
C PRO A 242 4.18 11.17 -15.72
N LEU A 243 3.83 11.38 -16.99
CA LEU A 243 3.52 10.27 -17.89
C LEU A 243 4.79 9.48 -18.25
N ASP A 244 5.90 10.16 -18.49
CA ASP A 244 7.19 9.52 -18.77
C ASP A 244 7.67 8.71 -17.56
N VAL A 245 7.56 9.27 -16.35
CA VAL A 245 7.95 8.59 -15.10
C VAL A 245 7.18 7.28 -14.92
N ILE A 246 5.85 7.32 -15.00
CA ILE A 246 5.05 6.11 -14.74
C ILE A 246 5.12 5.12 -15.91
N SER A 247 5.29 5.58 -17.16
CA SER A 247 5.49 4.69 -18.33
C SER A 247 6.82 3.93 -18.24
N ASN A 248 7.88 4.62 -17.82
CA ASN A 248 9.17 3.98 -17.52
C ASN A 248 9.04 2.97 -16.38
N GLY A 249 8.37 3.34 -15.29
CA GLY A 249 8.11 2.46 -14.16
C GLY A 249 7.38 1.19 -14.56
N LEU A 250 6.30 1.30 -15.34
CA LEU A 250 5.55 0.15 -15.85
C LEU A 250 6.42 -0.77 -16.72
N THR A 251 7.25 -0.18 -17.58
CA THR A 251 8.18 -0.94 -18.43
C THR A 251 9.16 -1.73 -17.58
N LYS A 252 9.79 -1.10 -16.58
CA LYS A 252 10.73 -1.73 -15.65
C LYS A 252 10.04 -2.83 -14.81
N MET A 253 8.83 -2.59 -14.30
CA MET A 253 8.04 -3.62 -13.58
C MET A 253 7.82 -4.87 -14.44
N LYS A 254 7.36 -4.69 -15.69
CA LYS A 254 7.12 -5.81 -16.62
C LYS A 254 8.39 -6.57 -16.95
N THR A 255 9.51 -5.86 -17.12
CA THR A 255 10.82 -6.47 -17.38
C THR A 255 11.30 -7.30 -16.20
N LEU A 256 11.31 -6.72 -14.99
CA LEU A 256 11.72 -7.41 -13.78
C LEU A 256 10.85 -8.64 -13.51
N TRP A 257 9.54 -8.52 -13.68
CA TRP A 257 8.63 -9.66 -13.53
C TRP A 257 8.90 -10.76 -14.57
N ALA A 258 9.23 -10.42 -15.80
CA ALA A 258 9.52 -11.42 -16.83
C ALA A 258 10.83 -12.17 -16.56
N GLU A 259 11.84 -11.48 -16.03
CA GLU A 259 13.20 -12.01 -15.79
C GLU A 259 13.34 -12.79 -14.48
N ALA A 260 12.54 -12.48 -13.44
CA ALA A 260 12.52 -13.22 -12.19
C ALA A 260 11.85 -14.59 -12.36
#